data_47469f591836d8dddd6827f4f6c91c38
#
_entry.id   47469f591836d8dddd6827f4f6c91c38
#
_cell.length_a   1.000
_cell.length_b   1.000
_cell.length_c   1.000
_cell.angle_alpha   90.00
_cell.angle_beta   90.00
_cell.angle_gamma   90.00
#
_symmetry.space_group_name_H-M   'P 1'
#
loop_
_entity.id
_entity.type
_entity.pdbx_description
1 polymer ?
#
loop_
_entity_poly.entity_id
_entity_poly.type
_entity_poly.pdbx_seq_one_letter_code
_entity_poly.pdbx_strand_id
1 'polypeptide(L)'
;MTTFPIGVLLDGFRLPVDEALDKAVQVGAQGIQVYATKGELAPENLVGAKRAEFARKVADHGLKISALCGDIGRFDDPAINPGRIERSKRIMDLAKELGVDVVTTHIGVVPNDPAHPRYAIMQEACFELSQYADQMQAHFAIETGPEPAAVLKQFLDGLHSTGVAVNLDPANLVMVTGDDPVRAVHTLRDYIVHTHAKDGVKLADNDPEVVYGLV
;
A
#
# COMPACT_ATOMS: atom_id res chain seq x y z
N MET A 1 19.56 -15.22 -14.20
CA MET A 1 18.16 -15.07 -13.73
C MET A 1 18.16 -13.88 -12.80
N THR A 2 17.40 -12.85 -13.09
CA THR A 2 17.16 -11.74 -12.15
C THR A 2 16.26 -12.30 -11.05
N THR A 3 16.82 -12.54 -9.88
CA THR A 3 16.05 -12.95 -8.71
C THR A 3 15.52 -11.68 -8.06
N PHE A 4 14.19 -11.52 -8.02
CA PHE A 4 13.57 -10.49 -7.21
C PHE A 4 13.77 -10.83 -5.73
N PRO A 5 14.08 -9.85 -4.86
CA PRO A 5 14.03 -10.10 -3.43
C PRO A 5 12.59 -10.38 -3.02
N ILE A 6 12.39 -11.43 -2.21
CA ILE A 6 11.07 -11.83 -1.72
C ILE A 6 10.97 -11.47 -0.25
N GLY A 7 9.93 -10.71 0.09
CA GLY A 7 9.57 -10.38 1.45
C GLY A 7 8.28 -11.07 1.88
N VAL A 8 7.96 -10.91 3.16
CA VAL A 8 6.70 -11.39 3.75
C VAL A 8 5.99 -10.27 4.47
N LEU A 9 4.67 -10.31 4.49
CA LEU A 9 3.87 -9.48 5.36
C LEU A 9 3.98 -10.05 6.79
N LEU A 10 4.69 -9.33 7.65
CA LEU A 10 5.09 -9.83 8.99
C LEU A 10 3.87 -10.19 9.85
N ASP A 11 2.84 -9.34 9.81
CA ASP A 11 1.59 -9.52 10.56
C ASP A 11 0.82 -10.79 10.14
N GLY A 12 1.09 -11.31 8.94
CA GLY A 12 0.50 -12.57 8.44
C GLY A 12 0.86 -13.79 9.30
N PHE A 13 1.96 -13.74 10.03
CA PHE A 13 2.34 -14.81 10.95
C PHE A 13 1.50 -14.83 12.24
N ARG A 14 0.85 -13.70 12.60
CA ARG A 14 0.06 -13.56 13.84
C ARG A 14 0.86 -13.89 15.11
N LEU A 15 2.12 -13.50 15.12
CA LEU A 15 3.08 -13.67 16.20
C LEU A 15 3.53 -12.30 16.73
N PRO A 16 4.08 -12.23 17.95
CA PRO A 16 4.84 -11.07 18.41
C PRO A 16 5.98 -10.73 17.43
N VAL A 17 6.36 -9.45 17.35
CA VAL A 17 7.31 -8.96 16.34
C VAL A 17 8.62 -9.78 16.31
N ASP A 18 9.20 -10.09 17.46
CA ASP A 18 10.46 -10.83 17.52
C ASP A 18 10.33 -12.25 16.96
N GLU A 19 9.29 -12.98 17.37
CA GLU A 19 9.01 -14.32 16.86
C GLU A 19 8.65 -14.30 15.36
N ALA A 20 7.97 -13.24 14.90
CA ALA A 20 7.62 -13.06 13.49
C ALA A 20 8.87 -12.81 12.63
N LEU A 21 9.86 -12.05 13.13
CA LEU A 21 11.15 -11.84 12.45
C LEU A 21 11.94 -13.14 12.34
N ASP A 22 12.03 -13.92 13.43
CA ASP A 22 12.63 -15.25 13.40
C ASP A 22 11.94 -16.14 12.36
N LYS A 23 10.61 -16.08 12.31
CA LYS A 23 9.81 -16.84 11.34
C LYS A 23 10.07 -16.40 9.90
N ALA A 24 10.21 -15.10 9.65
CA ALA A 24 10.55 -14.56 8.33
C ALA A 24 11.91 -15.11 7.84
N VAL A 25 12.91 -15.12 8.71
CA VAL A 25 14.21 -15.72 8.41
C VAL A 25 14.08 -17.22 8.13
N GLN A 26 13.33 -17.93 8.97
CA GLN A 26 13.14 -19.39 8.85
C GLN A 26 12.52 -19.78 7.50
N VAL A 27 11.60 -18.97 6.95
CA VAL A 27 10.99 -19.24 5.62
C VAL A 27 11.82 -18.72 4.46
N GLY A 28 13.00 -18.11 4.71
CA GLY A 28 13.91 -17.63 3.70
C GLY A 28 13.55 -16.26 3.12
N ALA A 29 12.75 -15.47 3.82
CA ALA A 29 12.44 -14.11 3.39
C ALA A 29 13.70 -13.22 3.39
N GLN A 30 13.74 -12.27 2.45
CA GLN A 30 14.82 -11.27 2.33
C GLN A 30 14.36 -9.90 2.85
N GLY A 31 13.05 -9.72 3.02
CA GLY A 31 12.46 -8.49 3.52
C GLY A 31 11.12 -8.72 4.20
N ILE A 32 10.61 -7.66 4.78
CA ILE A 32 9.32 -7.63 5.44
C ILE A 32 8.52 -6.40 5.01
N GLN A 33 7.20 -6.55 5.00
CA GLN A 33 6.24 -5.45 5.04
C GLN A 33 5.53 -5.53 6.39
N VAL A 34 5.26 -4.40 7.02
CA VAL A 34 4.61 -4.33 8.34
C VAL A 34 3.44 -3.36 8.35
N TYR A 35 2.41 -3.65 9.14
CA TYR A 35 1.31 -2.70 9.36
C TYR A 35 1.74 -1.57 10.30
N ALA A 36 1.60 -0.33 9.83
CA ALA A 36 1.83 0.89 10.61
C ALA A 36 0.53 1.58 11.06
N THR A 37 -0.61 0.87 10.97
CA THR A 37 -1.92 1.46 11.24
C THR A 37 -2.37 1.33 12.68
N LYS A 38 -1.81 0.37 13.43
CA LYS A 38 -2.16 0.08 14.83
C LYS A 38 -1.03 -0.67 15.53
N GLY A 39 -1.19 -0.87 16.84
CA GLY A 39 -0.24 -1.66 17.64
C GLY A 39 1.09 -0.94 17.88
N GLU A 40 2.13 -1.71 18.19
CA GLU A 40 3.44 -1.18 18.58
C GLU A 40 4.20 -0.48 17.44
N LEU A 41 3.89 -0.81 16.18
CA LEU A 41 4.52 -0.25 14.99
C LEU A 41 3.78 0.97 14.42
N ALA A 42 2.68 1.42 15.05
CA ALA A 42 2.00 2.64 14.66
C ALA A 42 2.87 3.89 14.98
N PRO A 43 2.76 4.98 14.20
CA PRO A 43 3.59 6.17 14.38
C PRO A 43 3.55 6.77 15.80
N GLU A 44 2.40 6.68 16.47
CA GLU A 44 2.20 7.16 17.82
C GLU A 44 2.87 6.31 18.91
N ASN A 45 3.19 5.06 18.63
CA ASN A 45 3.77 4.09 19.57
C ASN A 45 5.25 3.79 19.28
N LEU A 46 5.63 3.80 17.99
CA LEU A 46 6.99 3.61 17.53
C LEU A 46 7.69 4.98 17.45
N VAL A 47 8.13 5.49 18.60
CA VAL A 47 8.69 6.84 18.73
C VAL A 47 10.10 6.86 19.28
N GLY A 48 10.88 7.88 18.94
CA GLY A 48 12.22 8.09 19.49
C GLY A 48 13.16 6.91 19.27
N ALA A 49 13.82 6.46 20.35
CA ALA A 49 14.78 5.36 20.29
C ALA A 49 14.19 4.02 19.80
N LYS A 50 12.88 3.80 19.99
CA LYS A 50 12.21 2.57 19.54
C LYS A 50 12.27 2.40 18.00
N ARG A 51 12.29 3.49 17.23
CA ARG A 51 12.42 3.44 15.76
C ARG A 51 13.77 2.85 15.35
N ALA A 52 14.84 3.39 15.90
CA ALA A 52 16.19 2.91 15.64
C ALA A 52 16.39 1.47 16.15
N GLU A 53 15.78 1.12 17.29
CA GLU A 53 15.80 -0.23 17.84
C GLU A 53 15.11 -1.22 16.90
N PHE A 54 13.90 -0.90 16.42
CA PHE A 54 13.17 -1.75 15.48
C PHE A 54 13.94 -1.91 14.16
N ALA A 55 14.43 -0.81 13.56
CA ALA A 55 15.22 -0.86 12.33
C ALA A 55 16.47 -1.74 12.50
N ARG A 56 17.20 -1.59 13.62
CA ARG A 56 18.35 -2.43 13.93
C ARG A 56 17.95 -3.89 14.11
N LYS A 57 16.88 -4.18 14.85
CA LYS A 57 16.37 -5.54 15.04
C LYS A 57 16.09 -6.23 13.70
N VAL A 58 15.43 -5.56 12.75
CA VAL A 58 15.20 -6.08 11.40
C VAL A 58 16.53 -6.34 10.66
N ALA A 59 17.47 -5.41 10.75
CA ALA A 59 18.79 -5.54 10.11
C ALA A 59 19.62 -6.68 10.73
N ASP A 60 19.56 -6.87 12.06
CA ASP A 60 20.27 -7.95 12.78
C ASP A 60 19.76 -9.34 12.34
N HIS A 61 18.50 -9.45 11.88
CA HIS A 61 17.95 -10.66 11.24
C HIS A 61 18.34 -10.80 9.76
N GLY A 62 19.12 -9.87 9.20
CA GLY A 62 19.48 -9.86 7.78
C GLY A 62 18.33 -9.49 6.84
N LEU A 63 17.25 -8.92 7.38
CA LEU A 63 16.05 -8.53 6.65
C LEU A 63 16.08 -7.04 6.27
N LYS A 64 15.26 -6.66 5.28
CA LYS A 64 14.99 -5.26 4.92
C LYS A 64 13.50 -4.97 5.08
N ILE A 65 13.15 -3.76 5.48
CA ILE A 65 11.76 -3.30 5.40
C ILE A 65 11.50 -2.85 3.97
N SER A 66 10.59 -3.53 3.25
CA SER A 66 10.28 -3.22 1.85
C SER A 66 9.21 -2.14 1.72
N ALA A 67 8.23 -2.14 2.62
CA ALA A 67 7.14 -1.18 2.66
C ALA A 67 6.50 -1.14 4.06
N LEU A 68 5.82 -0.05 4.38
CA LEU A 68 4.83 -0.03 5.47
C LEU A 68 3.43 -0.18 4.88
N CYS A 69 2.56 -0.92 5.53
CA CYS A 69 1.13 -0.91 5.22
C CYS A 69 0.47 0.21 6.02
N GLY A 70 -0.03 1.21 5.30
CA GLY A 70 -0.70 2.38 5.83
C GLY A 70 -2.20 2.39 5.53
N ASP A 71 -2.81 1.22 5.36
CA ASP A 71 -4.23 1.11 5.03
C ASP A 71 -5.11 1.52 6.20
N ILE A 72 -5.72 2.69 6.10
CA ILE A 72 -6.60 3.30 7.10
C ILE A 72 -8.02 3.54 6.56
N GLY A 73 -8.34 2.92 5.43
CA GLY A 73 -9.65 2.94 4.80
C GLY A 73 -9.78 3.95 3.66
N ARG A 74 -11.03 4.19 3.25
CA ARG A 74 -11.42 4.89 2.03
C ARG A 74 -11.16 6.40 2.10
N PHE A 75 -10.93 7.04 0.94
CA PHE A 75 -10.72 8.49 0.81
C PHE A 75 -11.87 9.18 0.04
N ASP A 76 -13.08 8.68 0.16
CA ASP A 76 -14.28 9.10 -0.56
C ASP A 76 -15.26 9.95 0.28
N ASP A 77 -14.89 10.33 1.50
CA ASP A 77 -15.69 11.18 2.40
C ASP A 77 -14.92 12.45 2.78
N PRO A 78 -15.37 13.64 2.31
CA PRO A 78 -14.67 14.90 2.59
C PRO A 78 -14.65 15.29 4.06
N ALA A 79 -15.57 14.75 4.88
CA ALA A 79 -15.59 15.02 6.32
C ALA A 79 -14.49 14.22 7.08
N ILE A 80 -14.13 13.05 6.55
CA ILE A 80 -13.16 12.14 7.18
C ILE A 80 -11.76 12.30 6.59
N ASN A 81 -11.65 12.65 5.31
CA ASN A 81 -10.40 12.74 4.57
C ASN A 81 -9.32 13.58 5.28
N PRO A 82 -9.60 14.76 5.88
CA PRO A 82 -8.53 15.53 6.54
C PRO A 82 -7.80 14.73 7.62
N GLY A 83 -8.52 13.98 8.44
CA GLY A 83 -7.92 13.14 9.48
C GLY A 83 -7.12 11.96 8.90
N ARG A 84 -7.60 11.35 7.81
CA ARG A 84 -6.92 10.26 7.11
C ARG A 84 -5.66 10.74 6.40
N ILE A 85 -5.71 11.90 5.75
CA ILE A 85 -4.54 12.51 5.10
C ILE A 85 -3.44 12.76 6.13
N GLU A 86 -3.75 13.41 7.24
CA GLU A 86 -2.77 13.68 8.29
C GLU A 86 -2.19 12.40 8.92
N ARG A 87 -3.00 11.36 9.06
CA ARG A 87 -2.53 10.06 9.53
C ARG A 87 -1.62 9.38 8.50
N SER A 88 -1.96 9.44 7.22
CA SER A 88 -1.13 8.89 6.13
C SER A 88 0.21 9.60 6.05
N LYS A 89 0.25 10.92 6.20
CA LYS A 89 1.51 11.69 6.27
C LYS A 89 2.39 11.21 7.42
N ARG A 90 1.84 11.02 8.62
CA ARG A 90 2.61 10.49 9.76
C ARG A 90 3.15 9.07 9.52
N ILE A 91 2.42 8.23 8.76
CA ILE A 91 2.90 6.90 8.38
C ILE A 91 4.03 7.03 7.35
N MET A 92 3.94 7.96 6.40
CA MET A 92 5.03 8.24 5.46
C MET A 92 6.27 8.80 6.16
N ASP A 93 6.11 9.69 7.16
CA ASP A 93 7.22 10.16 8.01
C ASP A 93 7.92 8.98 8.69
N LEU A 94 7.14 8.09 9.32
CA LEU A 94 7.68 6.90 9.94
C LEU A 94 8.41 6.01 8.94
N ALA A 95 7.87 5.82 7.72
CA ALA A 95 8.52 5.07 6.68
C ALA A 95 9.90 5.65 6.35
N LYS A 96 10.00 6.95 6.13
CA LYS A 96 11.28 7.64 5.87
C LYS A 96 12.27 7.49 7.01
N GLU A 97 11.83 7.61 8.26
CA GLU A 97 12.68 7.42 9.43
C GLU A 97 13.18 5.99 9.59
N LEU A 98 12.44 5.00 9.07
CA LEU A 98 12.85 3.59 8.99
C LEU A 98 13.65 3.25 7.71
N GLY A 99 13.93 4.25 6.86
CA GLY A 99 14.67 4.06 5.61
C GLY A 99 13.83 3.41 4.50
N VAL A 100 12.52 3.61 4.52
CA VAL A 100 11.55 3.03 3.57
C VAL A 100 10.88 4.14 2.77
N ASP A 101 10.76 3.95 1.46
CA ASP A 101 10.18 4.94 0.56
C ASP A 101 8.74 4.59 0.13
N VAL A 102 8.20 3.44 0.52
CA VAL A 102 6.89 2.95 0.08
C VAL A 102 5.94 2.74 1.25
N VAL A 103 4.77 3.36 1.17
CA VAL A 103 3.61 3.08 2.03
C VAL A 103 2.49 2.52 1.17
N THR A 104 2.13 1.25 1.36
CA THR A 104 1.02 0.63 0.63
C THR A 104 -0.32 0.91 1.30
N THR A 105 -1.38 1.04 0.52
CA THR A 105 -2.71 1.41 1.02
C THR A 105 -3.82 1.01 0.06
N HIS A 106 -5.06 0.94 0.57
CA HIS A 106 -6.27 1.08 -0.24
C HIS A 106 -6.83 2.51 -0.08
N ILE A 107 -7.56 2.99 -1.07
CA ILE A 107 -8.23 4.30 -1.03
C ILE A 107 -9.76 4.21 -1.19
N GLY A 108 -10.29 3.00 -1.30
CA GLY A 108 -11.65 2.70 -1.74
C GLY A 108 -11.68 2.40 -3.24
N VAL A 109 -12.88 2.30 -3.81
CA VAL A 109 -13.08 2.01 -5.25
C VAL A 109 -13.10 3.31 -6.03
N VAL A 110 -12.17 3.49 -6.95
CA VAL A 110 -12.18 4.65 -7.87
C VAL A 110 -13.34 4.48 -8.86
N PRO A 111 -14.27 5.44 -8.95
CA PRO A 111 -15.37 5.37 -9.91
C PRO A 111 -14.87 5.34 -11.36
N ASN A 112 -15.53 4.53 -12.20
CA ASN A 112 -15.23 4.45 -13.63
C ASN A 112 -15.51 5.77 -14.38
N ASP A 113 -16.51 6.52 -13.90
CA ASP A 113 -16.89 7.81 -14.48
C ASP A 113 -16.21 8.95 -13.70
N PRO A 114 -15.32 9.73 -14.32
CA PRO A 114 -14.70 10.89 -13.68
C PRO A 114 -15.70 11.99 -13.26
N ALA A 115 -16.91 12.01 -13.83
CA ALA A 115 -17.96 12.93 -13.42
C ALA A 115 -18.67 12.50 -12.12
N HIS A 116 -18.42 11.30 -11.62
CA HIS A 116 -18.99 10.83 -10.38
C HIS A 116 -18.48 11.67 -9.18
N PRO A 117 -19.34 12.15 -8.28
CA PRO A 117 -18.93 13.04 -7.18
C PRO A 117 -17.77 12.52 -6.31
N ARG A 118 -17.72 11.20 -6.04
CA ARG A 118 -16.62 10.59 -5.28
C ARG A 118 -15.27 10.67 -5.97
N TYR A 119 -15.24 10.70 -7.32
CA TYR A 119 -13.99 10.76 -8.08
C TYR A 119 -13.19 12.01 -7.71
N ALA A 120 -13.84 13.19 -7.73
CA ALA A 120 -13.20 14.46 -7.38
C ALA A 120 -12.74 14.47 -5.91
N ILE A 121 -13.55 13.93 -4.98
CA ILE A 121 -13.21 13.85 -3.55
C ILE A 121 -11.97 13.00 -3.33
N MET A 122 -11.91 11.83 -3.97
CA MET A 122 -10.74 10.93 -3.88
C MET A 122 -9.52 11.56 -4.53
N GLN A 123 -9.69 12.22 -5.68
CA GLN A 123 -8.60 12.85 -6.42
C GLN A 123 -7.99 14.02 -5.62
N GLU A 124 -8.81 14.84 -4.95
CA GLU A 124 -8.33 15.92 -4.09
C GLU A 124 -7.49 15.37 -2.92
N ALA A 125 -7.97 14.33 -2.23
CA ALA A 125 -7.22 13.71 -1.14
C ALA A 125 -5.90 13.08 -1.62
N CYS A 126 -5.93 12.36 -2.74
CA CYS A 126 -4.74 11.76 -3.33
C CYS A 126 -3.78 12.82 -3.88
N PHE A 127 -4.28 13.95 -4.40
CA PHE A 127 -3.42 15.05 -4.83
C PHE A 127 -2.62 15.64 -3.66
N GLU A 128 -3.25 15.87 -2.52
CA GLU A 128 -2.55 16.36 -1.32
C GLU A 128 -1.49 15.37 -0.84
N LEU A 129 -1.83 14.07 -0.80
CA LEU A 129 -0.89 13.01 -0.45
C LEU A 129 0.25 12.88 -1.46
N SER A 130 -0.03 13.06 -2.75
CA SER A 130 0.99 13.00 -3.81
C SER A 130 2.02 14.10 -3.66
N GLN A 131 1.58 15.33 -3.40
CA GLN A 131 2.48 16.46 -3.17
C GLN A 131 3.38 16.24 -1.95
N TYR A 132 2.82 15.66 -0.89
CA TYR A 132 3.58 15.34 0.31
C TYR A 132 4.63 14.24 0.04
N ALA A 133 4.23 13.19 -0.64
CA ALA A 133 5.11 12.07 -1.00
C ALA A 133 6.23 12.51 -1.95
N ASP A 134 5.94 13.36 -2.96
CA ASP A 134 6.94 13.92 -3.87
C ASP A 134 8.02 14.71 -3.12
N GLN A 135 7.61 15.56 -2.14
CA GLN A 135 8.55 16.34 -1.32
C GLN A 135 9.49 15.44 -0.51
N MET A 136 9.00 14.27 -0.08
CA MET A 136 9.77 13.31 0.69
C MET A 136 10.56 12.32 -0.17
N GLN A 137 10.39 12.35 -1.49
CA GLN A 137 10.89 11.31 -2.39
C GLN A 137 10.42 9.91 -1.91
N ALA A 138 9.12 9.79 -1.67
CA ALA A 138 8.44 8.58 -1.21
C ALA A 138 7.21 8.30 -2.07
N HIS A 139 6.56 7.16 -1.84
CA HIS A 139 5.40 6.75 -2.59
C HIS A 139 4.27 6.30 -1.66
N PHE A 140 3.09 6.88 -1.86
CA PHE A 140 1.83 6.41 -1.33
C PHE A 140 1.21 5.48 -2.37
N ALA A 141 1.45 4.16 -2.22
CA ALA A 141 1.23 3.16 -3.24
C ALA A 141 -0.15 2.50 -3.09
N ILE A 142 -1.07 2.84 -3.98
CA ILE A 142 -2.44 2.29 -4.02
C ILE A 142 -2.38 0.84 -4.47
N GLU A 143 -3.04 -0.05 -3.72
CA GLU A 143 -3.17 -1.46 -4.10
C GLU A 143 -4.20 -1.64 -5.20
N THR A 144 -3.84 -2.40 -6.25
CA THR A 144 -4.74 -2.73 -7.36
C THR A 144 -5.82 -3.72 -6.95
N GLY A 145 -6.97 -3.67 -7.64
CA GLY A 145 -7.99 -4.69 -7.58
C GLY A 145 -9.43 -4.21 -7.44
N PRO A 146 -9.75 -3.11 -6.73
CA PRO A 146 -11.14 -2.66 -6.61
C PRO A 146 -11.71 -2.16 -7.94
N GLU A 147 -10.87 -1.60 -8.80
CA GLU A 147 -11.22 -1.15 -10.15
C GLU A 147 -10.28 -1.77 -11.20
N PRO A 148 -10.67 -1.76 -12.49
CA PRO A 148 -9.78 -2.14 -13.59
C PRO A 148 -8.53 -1.25 -13.66
N ALA A 149 -7.41 -1.82 -14.08
CA ALA A 149 -6.13 -1.11 -14.19
C ALA A 149 -6.21 0.17 -15.05
N ALA A 150 -7.04 0.17 -16.09
CA ALA A 150 -7.25 1.35 -16.94
C ALA A 150 -7.92 2.51 -16.19
N VAL A 151 -8.84 2.21 -15.27
CA VAL A 151 -9.53 3.22 -14.43
C VAL A 151 -8.55 3.81 -13.43
N LEU A 152 -7.79 2.95 -12.74
CA LEU A 152 -6.76 3.42 -11.81
C LEU A 152 -5.71 4.27 -12.53
N LYS A 153 -5.26 3.85 -13.73
CA LYS A 153 -4.33 4.66 -14.54
C LYS A 153 -4.87 6.04 -14.85
N GLN A 154 -6.12 6.13 -15.31
CA GLN A 154 -6.75 7.43 -15.63
C GLN A 154 -6.80 8.34 -14.39
N PHE A 155 -7.09 7.76 -13.22
CA PHE A 155 -7.11 8.49 -11.96
C PHE A 155 -5.72 9.04 -11.61
N LEU A 156 -4.68 8.20 -11.72
CA LEU A 156 -3.28 8.58 -11.45
C LEU A 156 -2.75 9.61 -12.44
N ASP A 157 -3.05 9.46 -13.73
CA ASP A 157 -2.68 10.44 -14.76
C ASP A 157 -3.20 11.86 -14.41
N GLY A 158 -4.38 11.94 -13.80
CA GLY A 158 -4.99 13.20 -13.37
C GLY A 158 -4.30 13.86 -12.16
N LEU A 159 -3.44 13.16 -11.43
CA LEU A 159 -2.69 13.71 -10.29
C LEU A 159 -1.43 14.47 -10.74
N HIS A 160 -0.90 14.20 -11.93
CA HIS A 160 0.34 14.81 -12.47
C HIS A 160 1.52 14.73 -11.49
N SER A 161 1.66 13.62 -10.80
CA SER A 161 2.65 13.37 -9.74
C SER A 161 3.05 11.91 -9.74
N THR A 162 4.22 11.60 -9.20
CA THR A 162 4.71 10.24 -8.94
C THR A 162 4.61 9.84 -7.48
N GLY A 163 4.25 10.76 -6.60
CA GLY A 163 4.14 10.53 -5.16
C GLY A 163 3.00 9.57 -4.80
N VAL A 164 1.89 9.59 -5.53
CA VAL A 164 0.91 8.49 -5.49
C VAL A 164 1.25 7.50 -6.60
N ALA A 165 1.46 6.26 -6.22
CA ALA A 165 1.97 5.19 -7.06
C ALA A 165 1.13 3.90 -6.90
N VAL A 166 1.63 2.77 -7.37
CA VAL A 166 0.89 1.50 -7.39
C VAL A 166 1.64 0.41 -6.62
N ASN A 167 0.93 -0.24 -5.71
CA ASN A 167 1.24 -1.58 -5.22
C ASN A 167 0.44 -2.59 -6.06
N LEU A 168 1.12 -3.30 -6.95
CA LEU A 168 0.45 -4.26 -7.84
C LEU A 168 0.10 -5.55 -7.11
N ASP A 169 -1.18 -5.84 -6.94
CA ASP A 169 -1.69 -7.14 -6.49
C ASP A 169 -2.40 -7.83 -7.67
N PRO A 170 -1.78 -8.83 -8.31
CA PRO A 170 -2.37 -9.50 -9.46
C PRO A 170 -3.60 -10.32 -9.10
N ALA A 171 -3.65 -10.89 -7.88
CA ALA A 171 -4.78 -11.69 -7.45
C ALA A 171 -6.05 -10.85 -7.25
N ASN A 172 -5.92 -9.64 -6.68
CA ASN A 172 -7.05 -8.74 -6.50
C ASN A 172 -7.68 -8.34 -7.85
N LEU A 173 -6.86 -8.07 -8.86
CA LEU A 173 -7.35 -7.80 -10.24
C LEU A 173 -8.19 -8.95 -10.77
N VAL A 174 -7.71 -10.19 -10.64
CA VAL A 174 -8.45 -11.39 -11.12
C VAL A 174 -9.70 -11.62 -10.28
N MET A 175 -9.58 -11.61 -8.97
CA MET A 175 -10.66 -12.02 -8.06
C MET A 175 -11.83 -11.02 -8.04
N VAL A 176 -11.55 -9.73 -8.12
CA VAL A 176 -12.56 -8.68 -7.96
C VAL A 176 -13.10 -8.21 -9.31
N THR A 177 -12.25 -7.67 -10.16
CA THR A 177 -12.70 -7.11 -11.44
C THR A 177 -12.67 -8.10 -12.60
N GLY A 178 -11.91 -9.20 -12.49
CA GLY A 178 -11.64 -10.11 -13.60
C GLY A 178 -10.71 -9.48 -14.65
N ASP A 179 -9.93 -8.48 -14.27
CA ASP A 179 -8.95 -7.86 -15.18
C ASP A 179 -7.75 -8.78 -15.40
N ASP A 180 -7.06 -8.61 -16.52
CA ASP A 180 -5.87 -9.37 -16.87
C ASP A 180 -4.63 -8.74 -16.19
N PRO A 181 -4.00 -9.43 -15.21
CA PRO A 181 -2.86 -8.88 -14.49
C PRO A 181 -1.63 -8.64 -15.37
N VAL A 182 -1.45 -9.41 -16.45
CA VAL A 182 -0.35 -9.18 -17.40
C VAL A 182 -0.56 -7.86 -18.15
N ARG A 183 -1.77 -7.63 -18.64
CA ARG A 183 -2.13 -6.35 -19.25
C ARG A 183 -2.06 -5.19 -18.27
N ALA A 184 -2.46 -5.41 -17.02
CA ALA A 184 -2.38 -4.41 -15.96
C ALA A 184 -0.93 -3.96 -15.69
N VAL A 185 0.04 -4.88 -15.68
CA VAL A 185 1.48 -4.52 -15.60
C VAL A 185 1.88 -3.54 -16.71
N HIS A 186 1.50 -3.82 -17.96
CA HIS A 186 1.81 -2.91 -19.08
C HIS A 186 1.09 -1.56 -18.96
N THR A 187 -0.15 -1.56 -18.47
CA THR A 187 -0.97 -0.36 -18.31
C THR A 187 -0.41 0.55 -17.21
N LEU A 188 0.01 -0.02 -16.08
CA LEU A 188 0.42 0.70 -14.87
C LEU A 188 1.95 0.79 -14.69
N ARG A 189 2.74 0.32 -15.64
CA ARG A 189 4.19 0.14 -15.52
C ARG A 189 4.94 1.36 -14.97
N ASP A 190 4.50 2.56 -15.33
CA ASP A 190 5.17 3.81 -14.95
C ASP A 190 4.82 4.24 -13.50
N TYR A 191 3.87 3.55 -12.86
CA TYR A 191 3.39 3.80 -11.50
C TYR A 191 3.76 2.69 -10.52
N ILE A 192 4.12 1.47 -10.99
CA ILE A 192 4.37 0.33 -10.11
C ILE A 192 5.67 0.52 -9.35
N VAL A 193 5.59 0.60 -8.02
CA VAL A 193 6.73 0.73 -7.10
C VAL A 193 6.87 -0.44 -6.13
N HIS A 194 5.80 -1.21 -5.97
CA HIS A 194 5.74 -2.39 -5.10
C HIS A 194 4.78 -3.43 -5.67
N THR A 195 4.90 -4.69 -5.26
CA THR A 195 3.99 -5.74 -5.69
C THR A 195 3.77 -6.77 -4.59
N HIS A 196 2.54 -7.29 -4.52
CA HIS A 196 2.24 -8.49 -3.76
C HIS A 196 2.33 -9.72 -4.69
N ALA A 197 3.18 -10.68 -4.34
CA ALA A 197 3.27 -11.97 -5.04
C ALA A 197 2.14 -12.89 -4.55
N LYS A 198 0.97 -12.70 -5.11
CA LYS A 198 -0.29 -13.34 -4.72
C LYS A 198 -1.02 -13.84 -5.96
N ASP A 199 -1.68 -14.97 -5.85
CA ASP A 199 -2.49 -15.56 -6.91
C ASP A 199 -3.93 -15.72 -6.46
N GLY A 200 -4.87 -15.77 -7.42
CA GLY A 200 -6.28 -15.87 -7.12
C GLY A 200 -7.14 -16.32 -8.30
N VAL A 201 -8.34 -16.77 -7.99
CA VAL A 201 -9.34 -17.21 -8.97
C VAL A 201 -10.64 -16.45 -8.72
N LYS A 202 -11.26 -15.96 -9.80
CA LYS A 202 -12.59 -15.37 -9.72
C LYS A 202 -13.63 -16.48 -9.61
N LEU A 203 -14.24 -16.61 -8.44
CA LEU A 203 -15.27 -17.65 -8.18
C LEU A 203 -16.69 -17.15 -8.46
N ALA A 204 -16.93 -15.85 -8.41
CA ALA A 204 -18.23 -15.23 -8.63
C ALA A 204 -18.08 -13.81 -9.13
N ASP A 205 -19.15 -13.22 -9.68
CA ASP A 205 -19.19 -11.78 -9.92
C ASP A 205 -19.47 -11.07 -8.60
N ASN A 206 -18.42 -10.52 -8.02
CA ASN A 206 -18.49 -9.75 -6.80
C ASN A 206 -18.59 -8.26 -7.13
N ASP A 207 -19.43 -7.54 -6.38
CA ASP A 207 -19.43 -6.09 -6.40
C ASP A 207 -18.18 -5.58 -5.63
N PRO A 208 -17.27 -4.83 -6.29
CA PRO A 208 -16.10 -4.28 -5.62
C PRO A 208 -16.43 -3.43 -4.39
N GLU A 209 -17.54 -2.69 -4.42
CA GLU A 209 -18.00 -1.87 -3.29
C GLU A 209 -18.38 -2.73 -2.07
N VAL A 210 -18.88 -3.95 -2.29
CA VAL A 210 -19.18 -4.89 -1.21
C VAL A 210 -17.90 -5.51 -0.67
N VAL A 211 -16.98 -5.91 -1.53
CA VAL A 211 -15.73 -6.58 -1.14
C VAL A 211 -14.80 -5.63 -0.38
N TYR A 212 -14.66 -4.37 -0.83
CA TYR A 212 -13.77 -3.37 -0.22
C TYR A 212 -14.50 -2.36 0.68
N GLY A 213 -15.83 -2.37 0.72
CA GLY A 213 -16.64 -1.50 1.57
C GLY A 213 -16.84 -2.00 2.99
N LEU A 214 -16.45 -3.25 3.27
CA LEU A 214 -16.60 -3.90 4.58
C LEU A 214 -15.30 -3.87 5.43
N VAL A 215 -14.28 -3.16 4.97
CA VAL A 215 -12.99 -3.02 5.67
C VAL A 215 -12.92 -1.70 6.42
#